data_8497d0f1c3ecd44222306257d7fe7f54
#
_entry.id   8497d0f1c3ecd44222306257d7fe7f54
#
_cell.length_a   1.000
_cell.length_b   1.000
_cell.length_c   1.000
_cell.angle_alpha   90.00
_cell.angle_beta   90.00
_cell.angle_gamma   90.00
#
_symmetry.space_group_name_H-M   'P 1'
#
loop_
_entity.id
_entity.type
_entity.pdbx_description
1 polymer ?
#
loop_
_entity_poly.entity_id
_entity_poly.type
_entity_poly.pdbx_seq_one_letter_code
_entity_poly.pdbx_strand_id
1 'polypeptide(L)' 'MNQHQAPRTMTNLLDCSLEELRFLLTQLGQPAFRADQIWQWVWQKGSRDFQEMTNLSRDLRATLAHRFFIEWPRMHT' A
#
# COMPACT_ATOMS: atom_id res chain seq x y z
N MET A 1 -22.50 -2.38 16.40
CA MET A 1 -22.14 -2.15 15.93
C MET A 1 -21.76 -1.86 15.39
N ASN A 2 -21.53 -2.06 15.18
CA ASN A 2 -20.99 -1.71 14.49
C ASN A 2 -20.76 -1.75 13.77
N GLN A 3 -20.64 -1.84 13.59
CA GLN A 3 -20.32 -1.81 12.91
C GLN A 3 -20.08 -1.79 12.13
N HIS A 4 -20.19 -1.90 11.96
CA HIS A 4 -19.84 -1.78 11.11
C HIS A 4 -19.23 -1.86 10.54
N GLN A 5 -19.09 -2.11 10.43
CA GLN A 5 -18.34 -2.14 9.84
C GLN A 5 -18.04 -2.59 8.99
N ALA A 6 -18.11 -2.25 8.72
CA ALA A 6 -17.74 -2.63 7.44
C ALA A 6 -16.45 -3.30 7.44
N PRO A 7 -16.24 -4.11 6.56
CA PRO A 7 -14.98 -4.73 6.49
C PRO A 7 -13.98 -3.72 6.18
N ARG A 8 -13.16 -3.63 6.98
CA ARG A 8 -12.23 -2.80 6.76
C ARG A 8 -11.13 -3.43 6.38
N THR A 9 -11.16 -4.09 5.42
CA THR A 9 -10.03 -4.79 4.87
C THR A 9 -9.13 -3.87 4.07
N MET A 10 -9.61 -2.69 3.73
CA MET A 10 -8.84 -1.74 2.94
C MET A 10 -8.28 -0.64 3.83
N THR A 11 -7.01 -0.37 3.66
CA THR A 11 -6.31 0.66 4.42
C THR A 11 -5.63 1.61 3.45
N ASN A 12 -5.64 2.88 3.76
CA ASN A 12 -4.88 3.83 2.96
C ASN A 12 -3.41 3.59 3.23
N LEU A 13 -2.65 3.29 2.18
CA LEU A 13 -1.24 2.97 2.32
C LEU A 13 -0.47 4.13 2.96
N LEU A 14 -0.92 5.35 2.75
CA LEU A 14 -0.25 6.51 3.31
C LEU A 14 -0.30 6.55 4.84
N ASP A 15 -1.21 5.79 5.43
CA ASP A 15 -1.33 5.73 6.88
C ASP A 15 -0.42 4.69 7.51
N CYS A 16 0.28 3.90 6.70
CA CYS A 16 1.17 2.88 7.22
C CYS A 16 2.58 3.43 7.36
N SER A 17 3.28 2.99 8.41
CA SER A 17 4.71 3.27 8.50
C SER A 17 5.47 2.30 7.62
N LEU A 18 6.71 2.62 7.33
CA LEU A 18 7.55 1.70 6.57
C LEU A 18 7.74 0.38 7.31
N GLU A 19 7.86 0.44 8.63
CA GLU A 19 8.02 -0.77 9.43
C GLU A 19 6.80 -1.66 9.32
N GLU A 20 5.62 -1.06 9.39
CA GLU A 20 4.37 -1.81 9.25
C GLU A 20 4.28 -2.45 7.87
N LEU A 21 4.68 -1.71 6.86
CA LEU A 21 4.64 -2.23 5.51
C LEU A 21 5.62 -3.38 5.32
N ARG A 22 6.82 -3.26 5.89
CA ARG A 22 7.79 -4.34 5.83
C ARG A 22 7.24 -5.60 6.49
N PHE A 23 6.64 -5.44 7.66
CA PHE A 23 6.07 -6.57 8.37
C PHE A 23 4.99 -7.24 7.52
N LEU A 24 4.12 -6.43 6.93
CA LEU A 24 3.04 -6.98 6.13
C LEU A 24 3.58 -7.74 4.92
N LEU A 25 4.60 -7.20 4.26
CA LEU A 25 5.17 -7.86 3.09
C LEU A 25 5.73 -9.23 3.47
N THR A 26 6.39 -9.32 4.62
CA THR A 26 6.91 -10.63 5.05
C THR A 26 5.77 -11.58 5.37
N GLN A 27 4.64 -11.08 5.88
CA GLN A 27 3.47 -11.90 6.10
C GLN A 27 2.90 -12.45 4.80
N LEU A 28 3.08 -11.71 3.72
CA LEU A 28 2.61 -12.13 2.40
C LEU A 28 3.63 -13.01 1.68
N GLY A 29 4.72 -13.36 2.36
CA GLY A 29 5.75 -14.19 1.76
C GLY A 29 6.69 -13.43 0.86
N GLN A 30 6.72 -12.12 0.97
CA GLN A 30 7.57 -11.28 0.13
C GLN A 30 8.78 -10.80 0.91
N PRO A 31 9.91 -10.57 0.24
CA PRO A 31 11.05 -9.98 0.93
C PRO A 31 10.71 -8.60 1.43
N ALA A 32 11.29 -8.24 2.57
CA ALA A 32 11.00 -6.94 3.18
C ALA A 32 11.40 -5.77 2.28
N PHE A 33 12.41 -5.95 1.41
CA PHE A 33 12.84 -4.84 0.55
C PHE A 33 11.76 -4.43 -0.45
N ARG A 34 10.77 -5.30 -0.68
CA ARG A 34 9.65 -4.90 -1.53
C ARG A 34 8.89 -3.73 -0.92
N ALA A 35 8.83 -3.69 0.42
CA ALA A 35 8.21 -2.55 1.08
C ALA A 35 8.96 -1.26 0.79
N ASP A 36 10.29 -1.32 0.75
CA ASP A 36 11.08 -0.14 0.42
C ASP A 36 10.79 0.35 -1.00
N GLN A 37 10.60 -0.58 -1.93
CA GLN A 37 10.27 -0.22 -3.30
C GLN A 37 8.91 0.45 -3.37
N ILE A 38 7.93 -0.11 -2.68
CA ILE A 38 6.59 0.49 -2.63
C ILE A 38 6.66 1.88 -2.02
N TRP A 39 7.44 2.02 -0.95
CA TRP A 39 7.59 3.28 -0.25
C TRP A 39 8.14 4.37 -1.18
N GLN A 40 9.14 3.99 -2.00
CA GLN A 40 9.72 4.92 -2.94
C GLN A 40 8.72 5.36 -4.00
N TRP A 41 7.92 4.41 -4.51
CA TRP A 41 6.89 4.77 -5.48
C TRP A 41 5.90 5.77 -4.91
N VAL A 42 5.48 5.54 -3.67
CA VAL A 42 4.49 6.40 -3.06
C VAL A 42 5.07 7.75 -2.69
N TRP A 43 6.16 7.74 -1.92
CA TRP A 43 6.63 8.99 -1.33
C TRP A 43 7.58 9.78 -2.20
N GLN A 44 8.30 9.13 -3.08
CA GLN A 44 9.24 9.85 -3.96
C GLN A 44 8.65 10.15 -5.31
N LYS A 45 7.80 9.27 -5.81
CA LYS A 45 7.24 9.42 -7.15
C LYS A 45 5.78 9.84 -7.13
N GLY A 46 5.16 9.86 -5.96
CA GLY A 46 3.78 10.32 -5.83
C GLY A 46 2.77 9.41 -6.49
N SER A 47 3.06 8.11 -6.56
CA SER A 47 2.17 7.18 -7.21
C SER A 47 0.81 7.13 -6.54
N ARG A 48 -0.22 6.95 -7.33
CA ARG A 48 -1.59 6.82 -6.84
C ARG A 48 -2.18 5.47 -7.18
N ASP A 49 -1.46 4.65 -7.93
CA ASP A 49 -1.99 3.40 -8.44
C ASP A 49 -0.89 2.35 -8.36
N PHE A 50 -1.21 1.20 -7.79
CA PHE A 50 -0.24 0.12 -7.69
C PHE A 50 0.20 -0.37 -9.06
N GLN A 51 -0.61 -0.19 -10.08
CA GLN A 51 -0.24 -0.63 -11.42
C GLN A 51 0.93 0.15 -12.00
N GLU A 52 1.25 1.31 -11.43
CA GLU A 52 2.41 2.07 -11.84
C GLU A 52 3.71 1.47 -11.34
N MET A 53 3.64 0.60 -10.35
CA MET A 53 4.81 0.06 -9.67
C MET A 53 5.37 -1.11 -10.46
N THR A 54 5.98 -0.81 -11.59
CA THR A 54 6.32 -1.82 -12.58
C THR A 54 7.46 -2.74 -12.19
N ASN A 55 8.23 -2.39 -11.16
CA ASN A 55 9.26 -3.30 -10.67
C ASN A 55 8.71 -4.33 -9.68
N LEU A 56 7.41 -4.28 -9.39
CA LEU A 56 6.75 -5.32 -8.60
C LEU A 56 6.06 -6.28 -9.53
N SER A 57 5.95 -7.54 -9.11
CA SER A 57 5.26 -8.53 -9.92
C SER A 57 3.79 -8.16 -10.03
N ARG A 58 3.17 -8.67 -11.09
CA ARG A 58 1.75 -8.43 -11.30
C ARG A 58 0.93 -8.99 -10.13
N ASP A 59 1.32 -10.16 -9.62
CA ASP A 59 0.61 -10.77 -8.51
C ASP A 59 0.71 -9.92 -7.25
N LEU A 60 1.89 -9.38 -6.98
CA LEU A 60 2.04 -8.53 -5.80
C LEU A 60 1.22 -7.26 -5.93
N ARG A 61 1.22 -6.66 -7.13
CA ARG A 61 0.42 -5.45 -7.34
C ARG A 61 -1.06 -5.74 -7.12
N ALA A 62 -1.53 -6.89 -7.58
CA ALA A 62 -2.93 -7.26 -7.37
C ALA A 62 -3.23 -7.48 -5.89
N THR A 63 -2.32 -8.13 -5.17
CA THR A 63 -2.51 -8.35 -3.74
C THR A 63 -2.58 -7.03 -2.99
N LEU A 64 -1.69 -6.10 -3.34
CA LEU A 64 -1.70 -4.79 -2.69
C LEU A 64 -3.00 -4.05 -2.98
N ALA A 65 -3.49 -4.14 -4.20
CA ALA A 65 -4.73 -3.46 -4.57
C ALA A 65 -5.95 -4.02 -3.84
N HIS A 66 -5.87 -5.26 -3.36
CA HIS A 66 -6.94 -5.84 -2.58
C HIS A 66 -6.89 -5.43 -1.11
N ARG A 67 -5.73 -5.01 -0.62
CA ARG A 67 -5.55 -4.71 0.79
C ARG A 67 -5.43 -3.22 1.07
N PHE A 68 -5.00 -2.45 0.08
CA PHE A 68 -4.71 -1.03 0.26
C PHE A 68 -5.30 -0.22 -0.85
N PHE A 69 -5.47 1.04 -0.57
CA PHE A 69 -5.67 2.05 -1.60
C PHE A 69 -4.69 3.17 -1.32
N ILE A 70 -4.50 4.05 -2.28
CA ILE A 70 -3.60 5.18 -2.13
C ILE A 70 -4.42 6.43 -2.40
N GLU A 71 -4.66 7.20 -1.38
CA GLU A 71 -5.44 8.41 -1.53
C GLU A 71 -4.73 9.55 -0.84
N TRP A 72 -4.21 10.47 -1.65
CA TRP A 72 -3.52 11.63 -1.13
C TRP A 72 -4.52 12.64 -0.63
N PRO A 73 -4.20 13.30 0.50
CA PRO A 73 -5.12 14.32 1.01
C PRO A 73 -5.21 15.47 0.02
N ARG A 74 -6.38 16.09 -0.01
CA ARG A 74 -6.52 17.23 -0.85
C ARG A 74 -5.82 18.39 -0.23
N MET A 75 -5.09 19.10 -1.05
CA MET A 75 -4.40 20.29 -0.59
C MET A 75 -5.13 21.48 -1.15
N HIS A 76 -5.54 22.34 -0.27
CA HIS A 76 -6.16 23.59 -0.69
C HIS A 76 -5.13 24.67 -0.51
N THR A 77 -4.87 25.32 -1.53
CA THR A 77 -3.89 26.40 -1.44
C THR A 77 -4.54 27.71 -1.78
#